data_d74a59467b83ff2d11e7c9c3cac87056
#
_entry.id   d74a59467b83ff2d11e7c9c3cac87056
#
_cell.length_a   1.000
_cell.length_b   1.000
_cell.length_c   1.000
_cell.angle_alpha   90.00
_cell.angle_beta   90.00
_cell.angle_gamma   90.00
#
_symmetry.space_group_name_H-M   'P 1'
#
loop_
_entity.id
_entity.type
_entity.pdbx_description
1 polymer ?
#
loop_
_entity_poly.entity_id
_entity_poly.type
_entity_poly.pdbx_seq_one_letter_code
_entity_poly.pdbx_strand_id
1 'polypeptide(L)' 'MSLSTKIEEFDLAGTENGKITISNVAEPYGKGTPDIVSIGITLNGEDIQWKAHIPYENIEKLISALEKAKALKKL' A
#
# COMPACT_ATOMS: atom_id res chain seq x y z
N MET A 1 -11.39 13.42 -11.09
CA MET A 1 -10.21 12.62 -11.45
C MET A 1 -9.34 12.39 -10.21
N SER A 2 -9.02 11.15 -9.94
CA SER A 2 -8.16 10.86 -8.79
C SER A 2 -6.71 11.16 -9.13
N LEU A 3 -5.94 11.59 -8.13
CA LEU A 3 -4.54 11.93 -8.29
C LEU A 3 -3.72 11.09 -7.32
N SER A 4 -2.79 10.31 -7.85
CA SER A 4 -1.96 9.42 -7.05
C SER A 4 -0.56 10.02 -6.87
N THR A 5 -0.11 10.08 -5.63
CA THR A 5 1.22 10.57 -5.30
C THR A 5 1.98 9.48 -4.55
N LYS A 6 3.09 9.02 -5.14
CA LYS A 6 3.90 7.98 -4.52
C LYS A 6 4.57 8.51 -3.25
N ILE A 7 4.43 7.78 -2.16
CA ILE A 7 5.03 8.13 -0.87
C ILE A 7 6.33 7.36 -0.68
N GLU A 8 6.29 6.05 -0.95
CA GLU A 8 7.43 5.17 -0.70
C GLU A 8 7.37 3.97 -1.63
N GLU A 9 8.52 3.44 -2.00
CA GLU A 9 8.62 2.24 -2.81
C GLU A 9 9.83 1.46 -2.36
N PHE A 10 9.69 0.16 -2.20
CA PHE A 10 10.79 -0.70 -1.76
C PHE A 10 10.64 -2.08 -2.37
N ASP A 11 11.74 -2.82 -2.38
CA ASP A 11 11.79 -4.14 -3.00
C ASP A 11 10.91 -5.13 -2.25
N LEU A 12 10.23 -5.99 -3.02
CA LEU A 12 9.47 -7.09 -2.45
C LEU A 12 10.42 -8.27 -2.25
N ALA A 13 10.62 -8.64 -0.99
CA ALA A 13 11.53 -9.72 -0.64
C ALA A 13 11.10 -11.03 -1.32
N GLY A 14 12.07 -11.79 -1.78
CA GLY A 14 11.81 -13.08 -2.44
C GLY A 14 11.56 -12.95 -3.93
N THR A 15 11.67 -11.77 -4.48
CA THR A 15 11.52 -11.54 -5.93
C THR A 15 12.74 -10.78 -6.46
N GLU A 16 13.01 -10.90 -7.75
CA GLU A 16 14.11 -10.16 -8.37
C GLU A 16 13.70 -8.71 -8.69
N ASN A 17 12.51 -8.54 -9.22
CA ASN A 17 12.05 -7.22 -9.69
C ASN A 17 10.76 -6.76 -9.03
N GLY A 18 10.29 -7.48 -8.02
CA GLY A 18 9.04 -7.12 -7.34
C GLY A 18 9.20 -5.87 -6.49
N LYS A 19 8.11 -5.12 -6.36
CA LYS A 19 8.08 -3.88 -5.59
C LYS A 19 6.81 -3.76 -4.79
N ILE A 20 6.90 -3.06 -3.67
CA ILE A 20 5.74 -2.63 -2.91
C ILE A 20 5.76 -1.10 -2.96
N THR A 21 4.65 -0.52 -3.41
CA THR A 21 4.53 0.93 -3.55
C THR A 21 3.41 1.45 -2.67
N ILE A 22 3.71 2.47 -1.88
CA ILE A 22 2.72 3.13 -1.03
C ILE A 22 2.45 4.51 -1.63
N SER A 23 1.18 4.81 -1.87
CA SER A 23 0.78 6.06 -2.49
C SER A 23 -0.41 6.68 -1.78
N ASN A 24 -0.52 8.01 -1.85
CA ASN A 24 -1.73 8.71 -1.46
C ASN A 24 -2.57 8.89 -2.72
N VAL A 25 -3.85 8.53 -2.66
CA VAL A 25 -4.77 8.74 -3.77
C VAL A 25 -5.83 9.74 -3.33
N ALA A 26 -5.85 10.89 -4.00
CA ALA A 26 -6.81 11.94 -3.72
C ALA A 26 -8.11 11.65 -4.47
N GLU A 27 -9.22 11.83 -3.78
CA GLU A 27 -10.56 11.67 -4.35
C GLU A 27 -10.72 10.37 -5.17
N PRO A 28 -10.43 9.21 -4.55
CA PRO A 28 -10.38 7.95 -5.30
C PRO A 28 -11.71 7.53 -5.92
N TYR A 29 -12.82 7.99 -5.36
CA TYR A 29 -14.15 7.60 -5.83
C TYR A 29 -14.93 8.78 -6.39
N GLY A 30 -14.23 9.88 -6.70
CA GLY A 30 -14.83 11.06 -7.28
C GLY A 30 -14.65 12.29 -6.40
N LYS A 31 -15.07 13.44 -6.94
CA LYS A 31 -14.89 14.71 -6.26
C LYS A 31 -15.54 14.73 -4.87
N GLY A 32 -14.79 15.19 -3.90
CA GLY A 32 -15.26 15.32 -2.53
C GLY A 32 -15.10 14.06 -1.68
N THR A 33 -14.60 12.95 -2.26
CA THR A 33 -14.34 11.76 -1.47
C THR A 33 -13.01 11.89 -0.75
N PRO A 34 -12.89 11.32 0.49
CA PRO A 34 -11.66 11.42 1.25
C PRO A 34 -10.49 10.71 0.59
N ASP A 35 -9.30 11.22 0.81
CA ASP A 35 -8.07 10.57 0.33
C ASP A 35 -7.92 9.20 1.00
N ILE A 36 -7.24 8.30 0.31
CA ILE A 36 -6.91 6.98 0.85
C ILE A 36 -5.44 6.69 0.60
N VAL A 37 -4.93 5.66 1.29
CA VAL A 37 -3.61 5.12 1.01
C VAL A 37 -3.79 3.91 0.09
N SER A 38 -2.99 3.86 -0.98
CA SER A 38 -2.99 2.72 -1.89
C SER A 38 -1.69 1.93 -1.69
N ILE A 39 -1.83 0.63 -1.54
CA ILE A 39 -0.68 -0.29 -1.46
C ILE A 39 -0.71 -1.13 -2.73
N GLY A 40 0.32 -0.97 -3.56
CA GLY A 40 0.44 -1.73 -4.79
C GLY A 40 1.57 -2.73 -4.70
N ILE A 41 1.34 -3.94 -5.17
CA ILE A 41 2.35 -5.00 -5.18
C ILE A 41 2.53 -5.51 -6.60
N THR A 42 3.77 -5.48 -7.09
CA THR A 42 4.12 -6.04 -8.38
C THR A 42 5.19 -7.11 -8.20
N LEU A 43 5.07 -8.19 -8.94
CA LEU A 43 6.07 -9.27 -8.91
C LEU A 43 7.16 -9.08 -9.96
N ASN A 44 6.88 -8.33 -11.01
CA ASN A 44 7.81 -8.16 -12.12
C ASN A 44 8.35 -6.73 -12.28
N GLY A 45 7.89 -5.80 -11.43
CA GLY A 45 8.32 -4.41 -11.50
C GLY A 45 7.59 -3.59 -12.55
N GLU A 46 6.68 -4.18 -13.31
CA GLU A 46 5.96 -3.50 -14.39
C GLU A 46 4.45 -3.40 -14.11
N ASP A 47 3.82 -4.55 -13.94
CA ASP A 47 2.37 -4.61 -13.74
C ASP A 47 2.04 -4.83 -12.28
N ILE A 48 1.13 -4.04 -11.73
CA ILE A 48 0.68 -4.23 -10.35
C ILE A 48 -0.34 -5.35 -10.33
N GLN A 49 0.03 -6.48 -9.67
CA GLN A 49 -0.84 -7.64 -9.56
C GLN A 49 -1.86 -7.50 -8.44
N TRP A 50 -1.49 -6.82 -7.37
CA TRP A 50 -2.38 -6.61 -6.22
C TRP A 50 -2.39 -5.15 -5.84
N LYS A 51 -3.58 -4.65 -5.48
CA LYS A 51 -3.74 -3.27 -5.07
C LYS A 51 -4.80 -3.22 -3.98
N ALA A 52 -4.49 -2.55 -2.90
CA ALA A 52 -5.41 -2.39 -1.78
C ALA A 52 -5.53 -0.91 -1.43
N HIS A 53 -6.75 -0.47 -1.18
CA HIS A 53 -7.03 0.91 -0.76
C HIS A 53 -7.38 0.91 0.71
N ILE A 54 -6.66 1.67 1.50
CA ILE A 54 -6.82 1.71 2.95
C ILE A 54 -7.24 3.11 3.38
N PRO A 55 -8.41 3.26 4.01
CA PRO A 55 -8.80 4.56 4.56
C PRO A 55 -7.82 5.01 5.64
N TYR A 56 -7.57 6.31 5.73
CA TYR A 56 -6.65 6.83 6.73
C TYR A 56 -7.06 6.50 8.16
N GLU A 57 -8.36 6.38 8.41
CA GLU A 57 -8.87 6.01 9.74
C GLU A 57 -8.40 4.63 10.20
N ASN A 58 -8.03 3.78 9.25
CA ASN A 58 -7.59 2.41 9.55
C ASN A 58 -6.08 2.24 9.59
N ILE A 59 -5.32 3.28 9.28
CA ILE A 59 -3.86 3.17 9.15
C ILE A 59 -3.20 2.71 10.45
N GLU A 60 -3.57 3.31 11.59
CA GLU A 60 -2.95 2.95 12.86
C GLU A 60 -3.24 1.50 13.25
N LYS A 61 -4.45 1.04 12.99
CA LYS A 61 -4.81 -0.35 13.25
C LYS A 61 -4.05 -1.31 12.33
N LEU A 62 -3.86 -0.90 11.09
CA LEU A 62 -3.10 -1.70 10.14
C LEU A 62 -1.63 -1.81 10.57
N ILE A 63 -1.03 -0.69 10.98
CA ILE A 63 0.34 -0.68 11.50
C ILE A 63 0.46 -1.64 12.70
N SER A 64 -0.47 -1.53 13.64
CA SER A 64 -0.48 -2.39 14.83
C SER A 64 -0.61 -3.86 14.46
N ALA A 65 -1.48 -4.18 13.51
CA ALA A 65 -1.66 -5.56 13.06
C ALA A 65 -0.40 -6.11 12.39
N LEU A 66 0.26 -5.29 11.59
CA LEU A 66 1.51 -5.68 10.94
C LEU A 66 2.63 -5.90 11.95
N GLU A 67 2.68 -5.08 12.99
CA GLU A 67 3.66 -5.27 14.06
C GLU A 67 3.41 -6.57 14.82
N LYS A 68 2.16 -6.94 15.04
CA LYS A 68 1.80 -8.21 15.66
C LYS A 68 2.23 -9.40 14.79
N ALA A 69 2.02 -9.28 13.47
CA ALA A 69 2.45 -10.31 12.53
C ALA A 69 3.97 -10.47 12.55
N LYS A 70 4.70 -9.36 12.60
CA LYS A 70 6.14 -9.35 12.67
C LYS A 70 6.63 -10.04 13.96
N ALA A 71 5.97 -9.79 15.09
CA ALA A 71 6.32 -10.40 16.36
C ALA A 71 6.09 -11.92 16.34
N LEU A 72 5.01 -12.36 15.70
CA LEU A 72 4.74 -13.80 15.55
C LEU A 72 5.81 -14.50 14.73
N LYS A 73 6.32 -13.83 13.70
CA LYS A 73 7.34 -14.42 12.83
C LYS A 73 8.65 -14.69 13.57
N LYS A 74 8.91 -13.97 14.63
CA LYS A 74 10.13 -14.15 15.43
C LYS A 74 10.10 -15.40 16.32
N LEU A 75 8.93 -15.96 16.47
CA LEU A 75 8.77 -17.19 17.24
C LEU A 75 9.06 -18.39 16.35
#